data_443fa86965a2191103fe34f5d9031139
#
_entry.id   443fa86965a2191103fe34f5d9031139
#
_cell.length_a   1.000
_cell.length_b   1.000
_cell.length_c   1.000
_cell.angle_alpha   90.00
_cell.angle_beta   90.00
_cell.angle_gamma   90.00
#
_symmetry.space_group_name_H-M   'P 1'
#
loop_
_entity.id
_entity.type
_entity.pdbx_description
1 polymer ?
#
loop_
_entity_poly.entity_id
_entity_poly.type
_entity_poly.pdbx_seq_one_letter_code
_entity_poly.pdbx_strand_id
1 'polypeptide(L)'
;WKRASDPALTEKVRKVFDKAFDGLAGVSYTPVALLASRTTGFGTQYRILCKATVVVPGAQEEYVVVTLQHSWLSKAEILDIGDPLCLTNLDYEEGAVGTCQEAESPAMTEEATAAFNKATEGFVGVDYVPVALLSTQTVEGTNYRILCEATTVYPGAEMHYAVVNVYESLEGNANIISATDRYVS
;
A
#
# COMPACT_ATOMS: atom_id res chain seq x y z
N TRP A 1 -8.99 -14.70 1.75
CA TRP A 1 -7.80 -14.09 1.16
C TRP A 1 -6.55 -14.64 1.81
N LYS A 2 -5.50 -14.82 1.02
CA LYS A 2 -4.17 -15.18 1.50
C LYS A 2 -3.25 -14.00 1.17
N ARG A 3 -2.59 -13.42 2.18
CA ARG A 3 -1.59 -12.36 2.00
C ARG A 3 -0.48 -12.85 1.06
N ALA A 4 0.01 -11.97 0.20
CA ALA A 4 1.18 -12.24 -0.61
C ALA A 4 2.41 -12.41 0.31
N SER A 5 3.20 -13.45 0.07
CA SER A 5 4.47 -13.66 0.77
C SER A 5 5.57 -12.72 0.28
N ASP A 6 5.42 -12.23 -0.95
CA ASP A 6 6.25 -11.22 -1.58
C ASP A 6 5.30 -10.22 -2.25
N PRO A 7 5.38 -8.92 -1.92
CA PRO A 7 4.55 -7.89 -2.53
C PRO A 7 4.95 -7.57 -3.98
N ALA A 8 6.08 -8.06 -4.48
CA ALA A 8 6.47 -7.85 -5.87
C ALA A 8 5.49 -8.55 -6.82
N LEU A 9 5.07 -7.82 -7.86
CA LEU A 9 4.19 -8.39 -8.87
C LEU A 9 4.96 -9.37 -9.75
N THR A 10 4.50 -10.61 -9.78
CA THR A 10 5.00 -11.59 -10.74
C THR A 10 4.59 -11.22 -12.16
N GLU A 11 5.33 -11.71 -13.17
CA GLU A 11 4.99 -11.50 -14.58
C GLU A 11 3.56 -11.97 -14.92
N LYS A 12 3.13 -13.07 -14.30
CA LYS A 12 1.76 -13.58 -14.45
C LYS A 12 0.72 -12.56 -13.97
N VAL A 13 0.92 -11.97 -12.79
CA VAL A 13 -0.03 -10.99 -12.22
C VAL A 13 -0.02 -9.70 -13.04
N ARG A 14 1.14 -9.25 -13.52
CA ARG A 14 1.24 -8.10 -14.44
C ARG A 14 0.43 -8.32 -15.71
N LYS A 15 0.57 -9.46 -16.37
CA LYS A 15 -0.22 -9.80 -17.57
C LYS A 15 -1.73 -9.82 -17.31
N VAL A 16 -2.16 -10.29 -16.14
CA VAL A 16 -3.58 -10.25 -15.74
C VAL A 16 -4.04 -8.81 -15.54
N PHE A 17 -3.20 -8.00 -14.90
CA PHE A 17 -3.47 -6.58 -14.69
C PHE A 17 -3.60 -5.84 -16.02
N ASP A 18 -2.60 -5.93 -16.90
CA ASP A 18 -2.58 -5.27 -18.20
C ASP A 18 -3.81 -5.61 -19.02
N LYS A 19 -4.21 -6.90 -19.00
CA LYS A 19 -5.39 -7.38 -19.69
C LYS A 19 -6.70 -6.87 -19.09
N ALA A 20 -6.78 -6.71 -17.77
CA ALA A 20 -7.97 -6.20 -17.10
C ALA A 20 -8.17 -4.70 -17.34
N PHE A 21 -7.09 -3.95 -17.54
CA PHE A 21 -7.11 -2.51 -17.75
C PHE A 21 -7.00 -2.11 -19.23
N ASP A 22 -6.88 -3.08 -20.15
CA ASP A 22 -6.84 -2.81 -21.58
C ASP A 22 -8.10 -2.08 -22.05
N GLY A 23 -7.91 -0.92 -22.67
CA GLY A 23 -8.99 -0.07 -23.17
C GLY A 23 -9.68 0.80 -22.11
N LEU A 24 -9.24 0.79 -20.84
CA LEU A 24 -9.75 1.73 -19.84
C LEU A 24 -9.24 3.15 -20.12
N ALA A 25 -10.12 4.14 -20.09
CA ALA A 25 -9.80 5.53 -20.37
C ALA A 25 -10.16 6.43 -19.17
N GLY A 26 -9.51 7.59 -19.09
CA GLY A 26 -9.80 8.63 -18.10
C GLY A 26 -8.97 8.57 -16.83
N VAL A 27 -8.52 7.39 -16.40
CA VAL A 27 -7.61 7.21 -15.27
C VAL A 27 -6.50 6.25 -15.69
N SER A 28 -5.27 6.60 -15.39
CA SER A 28 -4.10 5.72 -15.53
C SER A 28 -3.87 4.97 -14.23
N TYR A 29 -3.72 3.64 -14.30
CA TYR A 29 -3.40 2.81 -13.15
C TYR A 29 -2.05 2.16 -13.33
N THR A 30 -1.17 2.32 -12.34
CA THR A 30 0.15 1.68 -12.31
C THR A 30 0.20 0.71 -11.13
N PRO A 31 0.39 -0.60 -11.37
CA PRO A 31 0.42 -1.57 -10.29
C PRO A 31 1.72 -1.44 -9.50
N VAL A 32 1.61 -1.35 -8.17
CA VAL A 32 2.74 -1.15 -7.23
C VAL A 32 3.07 -2.44 -6.49
N ALA A 33 2.06 -3.06 -5.87
CA ALA A 33 2.28 -4.24 -5.02
C ALA A 33 1.13 -5.23 -5.10
N LEU A 34 1.46 -6.53 -5.07
CA LEU A 34 0.50 -7.60 -4.83
C LEU A 34 0.26 -7.71 -3.32
N LEU A 35 -0.98 -7.48 -2.89
CA LEU A 35 -1.33 -7.51 -1.46
C LEU A 35 -1.82 -8.88 -1.03
N ALA A 36 -2.74 -9.48 -1.80
CA ALA A 36 -3.34 -10.75 -1.47
C ALA A 36 -3.88 -11.46 -2.70
N SER A 37 -4.10 -12.76 -2.58
CA SER A 37 -4.79 -13.56 -3.58
C SER A 37 -5.76 -14.56 -2.93
N ARG A 38 -6.76 -14.99 -3.68
CA ARG A 38 -7.60 -16.12 -3.32
C ARG A 38 -8.06 -16.89 -4.55
N THR A 39 -8.20 -18.20 -4.40
CA THR A 39 -8.79 -19.06 -5.43
C THR A 39 -10.28 -19.18 -5.18
N THR A 40 -11.07 -19.08 -6.22
CA THR A 40 -12.53 -19.21 -6.21
C THR A 40 -12.95 -20.29 -7.21
N GLY A 41 -14.21 -20.66 -7.21
CA GLY A 41 -14.77 -21.57 -8.23
C GLY A 41 -14.68 -21.02 -9.68
N PHE A 42 -14.42 -19.74 -9.85
CA PHE A 42 -14.35 -19.07 -11.16
C PHE A 42 -12.92 -18.73 -11.60
N GLY A 43 -11.92 -18.93 -10.74
CA GLY A 43 -10.52 -18.61 -11.04
C GLY A 43 -9.78 -18.06 -9.84
N THR A 44 -8.81 -17.19 -10.09
CA THR A 44 -8.02 -16.55 -9.03
C THR A 44 -8.34 -15.07 -8.97
N GLN A 45 -8.54 -14.56 -7.77
CA GLN A 45 -8.67 -13.14 -7.50
C GLN A 45 -7.38 -12.60 -6.89
N TYR A 46 -7.07 -11.35 -7.24
CA TYR A 46 -5.89 -10.63 -6.76
C TYR A 46 -6.32 -9.29 -6.18
N ARG A 47 -5.75 -8.90 -5.05
CA ARG A 47 -5.76 -7.53 -4.56
C ARG A 47 -4.42 -6.90 -4.86
N ILE A 48 -4.44 -5.78 -5.57
CA ILE A 48 -3.23 -5.09 -6.05
C ILE A 48 -3.31 -3.64 -5.60
N LEU A 49 -2.26 -3.15 -4.94
CA LEU A 49 -2.07 -1.73 -4.72
C LEU A 49 -1.68 -1.09 -6.03
N CYS A 50 -2.36 -0.03 -6.40
CA CYS A 50 -2.10 0.73 -7.62
C CYS A 50 -1.94 2.22 -7.30
N LYS A 51 -1.14 2.91 -8.08
CA LYS A 51 -1.23 4.36 -8.24
C LYS A 51 -2.27 4.65 -9.30
N ALA A 52 -3.19 5.54 -9.00
CA ALA A 52 -4.23 6.02 -9.89
C ALA A 52 -3.99 7.51 -10.17
N THR A 53 -3.96 7.89 -11.44
CA THR A 53 -3.79 9.28 -11.86
C THR A 53 -4.87 9.60 -12.88
N VAL A 54 -5.71 10.57 -12.59
CA VAL A 54 -6.70 11.06 -13.56
C VAL A 54 -5.97 11.73 -14.72
N VAL A 55 -6.39 11.45 -15.95
CA VAL A 55 -5.73 11.97 -17.16
C VAL A 55 -6.19 13.41 -17.41
N VAL A 56 -5.82 14.33 -16.50
CA VAL A 56 -6.00 15.78 -16.61
C VAL A 56 -4.73 16.50 -16.13
N PRO A 57 -4.40 17.68 -16.70
CA PRO A 57 -3.24 18.43 -16.26
C PRO A 57 -3.30 18.76 -14.76
N GLY A 58 -2.23 18.48 -14.03
CA GLY A 58 -2.12 18.79 -12.60
C GLY A 58 -2.83 17.80 -11.66
N ALA A 59 -3.33 16.67 -12.18
CA ALA A 59 -3.87 15.62 -11.33
C ALA A 59 -2.81 15.06 -10.38
N GLN A 60 -3.20 14.84 -9.13
CA GLN A 60 -2.34 14.17 -8.15
C GLN A 60 -2.47 12.65 -8.28
N GLU A 61 -1.39 11.95 -7.97
CA GLU A 61 -1.42 10.49 -7.83
C GLU A 61 -2.07 10.10 -6.51
N GLU A 62 -2.92 9.11 -6.58
CA GLU A 62 -3.56 8.51 -5.40
C GLU A 62 -3.26 7.00 -5.38
N TYR A 63 -3.16 6.43 -4.19
CA TYR A 63 -3.09 4.97 -4.05
C TYR A 63 -4.48 4.40 -3.89
N VAL A 64 -4.77 3.33 -4.63
CA VAL A 64 -6.04 2.59 -4.56
C VAL A 64 -5.76 1.09 -4.50
N VAL A 65 -6.64 0.34 -3.85
CA VAL A 65 -6.59 -1.13 -3.89
C VAL A 65 -7.57 -1.62 -4.93
N VAL A 66 -7.06 -2.33 -5.92
CA VAL A 66 -7.87 -2.89 -7.01
C VAL A 66 -8.03 -4.39 -6.79
N THR A 67 -9.24 -4.89 -6.95
CA THR A 67 -9.54 -6.33 -6.95
C THR A 67 -9.79 -6.81 -8.37
N LEU A 68 -8.98 -7.76 -8.83
CA LEU A 68 -9.07 -8.37 -10.15
C LEU A 68 -9.53 -9.82 -10.05
N GLN A 69 -10.27 -10.28 -11.07
CA GLN A 69 -10.59 -11.68 -11.33
C GLN A 69 -9.85 -12.16 -12.57
N HIS A 70 -9.08 -13.24 -12.44
CA HIS A 70 -8.55 -14.01 -13.55
C HIS A 70 -9.27 -15.34 -13.63
N SER A 71 -10.16 -15.47 -14.61
CA SER A 71 -10.98 -16.68 -14.77
C SER A 71 -10.17 -17.85 -15.33
N TRP A 72 -10.67 -19.07 -15.13
CA TRP A 72 -10.08 -20.28 -15.71
C TRP A 72 -10.04 -20.25 -17.26
N LEU A 73 -10.89 -19.44 -17.88
CA LEU A 73 -10.93 -19.21 -19.34
C LEU A 73 -9.98 -18.07 -19.77
N SER A 74 -9.03 -17.69 -18.92
CA SER A 74 -8.05 -16.63 -19.18
C SER A 74 -8.63 -15.23 -19.40
N LYS A 75 -9.88 -14.98 -18.97
CA LYS A 75 -10.45 -13.64 -18.95
C LYS A 75 -9.99 -12.90 -17.70
N ALA A 76 -9.60 -11.65 -17.84
CA ALA A 76 -9.25 -10.77 -16.74
C ALA A 76 -10.31 -9.66 -16.64
N GLU A 77 -10.79 -9.40 -15.43
CA GLU A 77 -11.84 -8.42 -15.15
C GLU A 77 -11.52 -7.66 -13.86
N ILE A 78 -11.84 -6.37 -13.86
CA ILE A 78 -11.84 -5.55 -12.65
C ILE A 78 -13.14 -5.86 -11.90
N LEU A 79 -13.03 -6.34 -10.66
CA LEU A 79 -14.19 -6.57 -9.80
C LEU A 79 -14.51 -5.35 -8.94
N ASP A 80 -13.47 -4.64 -8.51
CA ASP A 80 -13.61 -3.52 -7.61
C ASP A 80 -12.40 -2.60 -7.70
N ILE A 81 -12.62 -1.30 -7.56
CA ILE A 81 -11.61 -0.28 -7.35
C ILE A 81 -11.99 0.43 -6.06
N GLY A 82 -11.24 0.18 -5.02
CA GLY A 82 -11.48 0.77 -3.71
C GLY A 82 -11.30 2.28 -3.71
N ASP A 83 -11.75 2.91 -2.63
CA ASP A 83 -11.53 4.34 -2.41
C ASP A 83 -10.03 4.66 -2.33
N PRO A 84 -9.63 5.88 -2.74
CA PRO A 84 -8.27 6.35 -2.59
C PRO A 84 -7.81 6.25 -1.13
N LEU A 85 -6.67 5.59 -0.93
CA LEU A 85 -5.96 5.65 0.34
C LEU A 85 -5.42 7.08 0.44
N CYS A 86 -6.06 7.92 1.25
CA CYS A 86 -5.60 9.29 1.46
C CYS A 86 -4.16 9.25 1.95
N LEU A 87 -3.25 9.54 1.05
CA LEU A 87 -1.98 10.06 1.47
C LEU A 87 -2.30 11.48 1.95
N THR A 88 -2.65 11.65 3.23
CA THR A 88 -2.55 12.98 3.78
C THR A 88 -1.17 13.44 3.37
N ASN A 89 -1.12 14.54 2.60
CA ASN A 89 0.10 15.28 2.52
C ASN A 89 0.51 15.40 3.98
N LEU A 90 1.52 14.61 4.38
CA LEU A 90 2.33 15.09 5.47
C LEU A 90 2.78 16.42 4.89
N ASP A 91 2.12 17.51 5.33
CA ASP A 91 2.73 18.81 5.27
C ASP A 91 4.05 18.57 5.98
N TYR A 92 5.05 18.19 5.16
CA TYR A 92 6.41 18.12 5.63
C TYR A 92 6.64 19.52 6.17
N GLU A 93 6.84 19.60 7.48
CA GLU A 93 7.16 20.86 8.11
C GLU A 93 8.13 21.60 7.20
N GLU A 94 7.82 22.86 6.86
CA GLU A 94 8.70 23.70 6.07
C GLU A 94 10.09 23.62 6.69
N GLY A 95 11.01 22.91 6.02
CA GLY A 95 12.35 22.64 6.53
C GLY A 95 12.83 21.20 6.38
N ALA A 96 12.00 20.26 5.93
CA ALA A 96 12.45 18.90 5.65
C ALA A 96 13.46 18.90 4.48
N VAL A 97 14.70 18.69 4.81
CA VAL A 97 15.83 18.67 3.86
C VAL A 97 15.89 17.30 3.18
N GLY A 98 14.89 16.95 2.41
CA GLY A 98 14.94 15.69 1.68
C GLY A 98 13.72 15.50 0.78
N THR A 99 13.98 15.09 -0.45
CA THR A 99 12.92 14.71 -1.38
C THR A 99 12.39 13.34 -0.96
N CYS A 100 11.07 13.18 -0.92
CA CYS A 100 10.46 11.86 -0.78
C CYS A 100 10.83 11.01 -2.00
N GLN A 101 11.44 9.86 -1.76
CA GLN A 101 11.82 8.91 -2.80
C GLN A 101 10.89 7.72 -2.75
N GLU A 102 10.31 7.39 -3.89
CA GLU A 102 9.54 6.16 -4.02
C GLU A 102 10.45 4.95 -3.79
N ALA A 103 9.90 3.93 -3.14
CA ALA A 103 10.63 2.69 -2.97
C ALA A 103 10.88 2.02 -4.32
N GLU A 104 12.10 1.64 -4.61
CA GLU A 104 12.46 0.90 -5.84
C GLU A 104 11.75 -0.45 -5.93
N SER A 105 11.41 -1.02 -4.78
CA SER A 105 10.66 -2.26 -4.64
C SER A 105 9.65 -2.09 -3.51
N PRO A 106 8.43 -2.67 -3.63
CA PRO A 106 7.46 -2.67 -2.55
C PRO A 106 7.83 -3.60 -1.39
N ALA A 107 8.90 -4.40 -1.51
CA ALA A 107 9.38 -5.25 -0.42
C ALA A 107 9.91 -4.39 0.73
N MET A 108 9.57 -4.77 1.97
CA MET A 108 10.14 -4.15 3.16
C MET A 108 11.66 -4.38 3.20
N THR A 109 12.43 -3.31 3.37
CA THR A 109 13.86 -3.43 3.65
C THR A 109 14.10 -3.86 5.10
N GLU A 110 15.30 -4.30 5.42
CA GLU A 110 15.66 -4.65 6.81
C GLU A 110 15.56 -3.43 7.73
N GLU A 111 16.00 -2.27 7.27
CA GLU A 111 15.93 -1.00 7.99
C GLU A 111 14.48 -0.57 8.24
N ALA A 112 13.66 -0.55 7.20
CA ALA A 112 12.24 -0.20 7.33
C ALA A 112 11.50 -1.17 8.27
N THR A 113 11.83 -2.45 8.22
CA THR A 113 11.27 -3.47 9.10
C THR A 113 11.69 -3.24 10.55
N ALA A 114 12.97 -2.95 10.79
CA ALA A 114 13.48 -2.68 12.13
C ALA A 114 12.86 -1.41 12.73
N ALA A 115 12.78 -0.32 11.94
CA ALA A 115 12.15 0.92 12.36
C ALA A 115 10.66 0.72 12.66
N PHE A 116 9.94 -0.01 11.80
CA PHE A 116 8.54 -0.32 12.00
C PHE A 116 8.29 -1.13 13.30
N ASN A 117 9.04 -2.20 13.51
CA ASN A 117 8.90 -3.04 14.70
C ASN A 117 9.16 -2.23 15.98
N LYS A 118 10.15 -1.35 15.95
CA LYS A 118 10.47 -0.48 17.09
C LYS A 118 9.39 0.57 17.32
N ALA A 119 8.84 1.16 16.26
CA ALA A 119 7.79 2.16 16.35
C ALA A 119 6.46 1.57 16.84
N THR A 120 6.22 0.29 16.61
CA THR A 120 5.00 -0.41 17.02
C THR A 120 5.15 -1.16 18.36
N GLU A 121 6.35 -1.16 18.95
CA GLU A 121 6.58 -1.80 20.24
C GLU A 121 5.74 -1.12 21.34
N GLY A 122 4.86 -1.90 21.97
CA GLY A 122 3.94 -1.41 22.99
C GLY A 122 2.77 -0.58 22.45
N PHE A 123 2.59 -0.46 21.14
CA PHE A 123 1.43 0.20 20.53
C PHE A 123 0.17 -0.62 20.82
N VAL A 124 -0.90 0.05 21.24
CA VAL A 124 -2.17 -0.59 21.62
C VAL A 124 -3.34 0.02 20.85
N GLY A 125 -4.40 -0.76 20.66
CA GLY A 125 -5.63 -0.30 20.03
C GLY A 125 -5.78 -0.72 18.56
N VAL A 126 -4.69 -0.79 17.79
CA VAL A 126 -4.67 -1.27 16.41
C VAL A 126 -3.48 -2.20 16.23
N ASP A 127 -3.69 -3.33 15.59
CA ASP A 127 -2.65 -4.25 15.15
C ASP A 127 -2.29 -3.91 13.70
N TYR A 128 -1.06 -3.44 13.48
CA TYR A 128 -0.52 -3.11 12.18
C TYR A 128 0.42 -4.20 11.70
N VAL A 129 0.18 -4.72 10.51
CA VAL A 129 1.06 -5.69 9.87
C VAL A 129 1.59 -5.09 8.56
N PRO A 130 2.91 -4.85 8.44
CA PRO A 130 3.47 -4.20 7.26
C PRO A 130 3.33 -5.10 6.04
N VAL A 131 2.92 -4.52 4.91
CA VAL A 131 2.68 -5.23 3.65
C VAL A 131 3.62 -4.74 2.56
N ALA A 132 3.83 -3.43 2.44
CA ALA A 132 4.66 -2.85 1.40
C ALA A 132 5.30 -1.54 1.86
N LEU A 133 6.57 -1.34 1.48
CA LEU A 133 7.24 -0.05 1.57
C LEU A 133 6.83 0.79 0.35
N LEU A 134 6.31 1.99 0.58
CA LEU A 134 5.85 2.89 -0.48
C LEU A 134 6.90 3.95 -0.83
N SER A 135 7.50 4.56 0.19
CA SER A 135 8.51 5.60 -0.01
C SER A 135 9.37 5.79 1.24
N THR A 136 10.52 6.42 1.03
CA THR A 136 11.42 6.86 2.08
C THR A 136 11.76 8.33 1.90
N GLN A 137 12.09 9.01 2.99
CA GLN A 137 12.59 10.38 2.95
C GLN A 137 13.69 10.55 3.98
N THR A 138 14.85 11.03 3.53
CA THR A 138 15.95 11.38 4.41
C THR A 138 15.71 12.79 4.98
N VAL A 139 15.69 12.88 6.28
CA VAL A 139 15.57 14.11 7.08
C VAL A 139 16.71 14.12 8.09
N GLU A 140 16.56 14.72 9.29
CA GLU A 140 17.42 14.37 10.42
C GLU A 140 17.03 12.98 10.97
N GLY A 141 17.32 11.95 10.17
CA GLY A 141 16.84 10.59 10.33
C GLY A 141 16.19 10.11 9.04
N THR A 142 15.25 9.18 9.14
CA THR A 142 14.53 8.63 7.97
C THR A 142 13.04 8.51 8.26
N ASN A 143 12.22 9.02 7.33
CA ASN A 143 10.79 8.75 7.30
C ASN A 143 10.53 7.57 6.37
N TYR A 144 9.75 6.60 6.82
CA TYR A 144 9.25 5.47 6.05
C TYR A 144 7.75 5.58 5.90
N ARG A 145 7.24 5.44 4.68
CA ARG A 145 5.82 5.32 4.41
C ARG A 145 5.51 3.88 4.07
N ILE A 146 4.70 3.24 4.89
CA ILE A 146 4.48 1.79 4.84
C ILE A 146 2.99 1.52 4.71
N LEU A 147 2.59 0.73 3.71
CA LEU A 147 1.25 0.16 3.66
C LEU A 147 1.16 -0.99 4.65
N CYS A 148 0.14 -0.96 5.49
CA CYS A 148 -0.14 -1.98 6.49
C CYS A 148 -1.54 -2.56 6.32
N GLU A 149 -1.71 -3.82 6.68
CA GLU A 149 -3.01 -4.32 7.14
C GLU A 149 -3.20 -3.85 8.58
N ALA A 150 -4.33 -3.21 8.85
CA ALA A 150 -4.69 -2.68 10.15
C ALA A 150 -5.94 -3.38 10.68
N THR A 151 -5.91 -3.80 11.92
CA THR A 151 -7.06 -4.41 12.60
C THR A 151 -7.21 -3.79 13.98
N THR A 152 -8.32 -3.13 14.23
CA THR A 152 -8.59 -2.56 15.56
C THR A 152 -8.81 -3.69 16.56
N VAL A 153 -8.25 -3.55 17.76
CA VAL A 153 -8.30 -4.58 18.80
C VAL A 153 -9.64 -4.55 19.53
N TYR A 154 -10.71 -4.94 18.85
CA TYR A 154 -12.01 -5.23 19.45
C TYR A 154 -12.69 -6.42 18.74
N PRO A 155 -13.59 -7.15 19.42
CA PRO A 155 -14.25 -8.30 18.81
C PRO A 155 -15.07 -7.92 17.58
N GLY A 156 -14.81 -8.59 16.45
CA GLY A 156 -15.53 -8.35 15.19
C GLY A 156 -14.94 -7.23 14.32
N ALA A 157 -13.79 -6.66 14.68
CA ALA A 157 -13.11 -5.68 13.83
C ALA A 157 -12.69 -6.32 12.49
N GLU A 158 -12.97 -5.62 11.40
CA GLU A 158 -12.53 -6.04 10.07
C GLU A 158 -11.16 -5.45 9.75
N MET A 159 -10.36 -6.24 9.03
CA MET A 159 -9.06 -5.79 8.53
C MET A 159 -9.28 -4.81 7.38
N HIS A 160 -8.58 -3.69 7.43
CA HIS A 160 -8.51 -2.70 6.36
C HIS A 160 -7.06 -2.34 6.04
N TYR A 161 -6.82 -1.62 4.94
CA TYR A 161 -5.49 -1.13 4.61
C TYR A 161 -5.31 0.29 5.14
N ALA A 162 -4.17 0.53 5.77
CA ALA A 162 -3.77 1.84 6.27
C ALA A 162 -2.35 2.17 5.80
N VAL A 163 -2.07 3.46 5.59
CA VAL A 163 -0.71 3.93 5.36
C VAL A 163 -0.17 4.45 6.69
N VAL A 164 0.90 3.84 7.16
CA VAL A 164 1.59 4.20 8.41
C VAL A 164 2.89 4.91 8.06
N ASN A 165 3.08 6.09 8.64
CA ASN A 165 4.32 6.84 8.52
C ASN A 165 5.13 6.67 9.80
N VAL A 166 6.34 6.14 9.64
CA VAL A 166 7.30 5.88 10.73
C VAL A 166 8.48 6.81 10.56
N TYR A 167 8.86 7.49 11.62
CA TYR A 167 10.11 8.25 11.70
C TYR A 167 11.13 7.47 12.51
N GLU A 168 12.35 7.38 12.01
CA GLU A 168 13.53 6.86 12.72
C GLU A 168 14.58 7.95 12.82
N SER A 169 15.00 8.27 14.05
CA SER A 169 16.06 9.24 14.30
C SER A 169 17.44 8.68 13.99
N LEU A 170 18.45 9.56 13.87
CA LEU A 170 19.86 9.16 13.71
C LEU A 170 20.38 8.28 14.86
N GLU A 171 19.77 8.37 16.03
CA GLU A 171 20.07 7.55 17.21
C GLU A 171 19.38 6.19 17.18
N GLY A 172 18.59 5.92 16.12
CA GLY A 172 17.85 4.68 15.94
C GLY A 172 16.59 4.57 16.79
N ASN A 173 16.04 5.65 17.35
CA ASN A 173 14.71 5.64 17.96
C ASN A 173 13.65 5.78 16.88
N ALA A 174 12.58 4.98 16.96
CA ALA A 174 11.52 5.02 15.96
C ALA A 174 10.14 5.20 16.60
N ASN A 175 9.26 5.94 15.92
CA ASN A 175 7.88 6.16 16.35
C ASN A 175 6.95 6.34 15.15
N ILE A 176 5.66 6.03 15.33
CA ILE A 176 4.62 6.34 14.34
C ILE A 176 4.33 7.83 14.41
N ILE A 177 4.47 8.53 13.28
CA ILE A 177 4.14 9.95 13.16
C ILE A 177 2.65 10.10 12.84
N SER A 178 2.14 9.27 11.93
CA SER A 178 0.74 9.26 11.54
C SER A 178 0.34 7.89 10.98
N ALA A 179 -0.95 7.59 11.09
CA ALA A 179 -1.57 6.46 10.43
C ALA A 179 -2.90 6.94 9.82
N THR A 180 -3.14 6.61 8.56
CA THR A 180 -4.40 6.92 7.88
C THR A 180 -5.30 5.71 7.94
N ASP A 181 -6.09 5.62 8.99
CA ASP A 181 -7.14 4.64 9.11
C ASP A 181 -8.41 5.18 8.46
N ARG A 182 -8.76 4.68 7.27
CA ARG A 182 -10.11 4.83 6.77
C ARG A 182 -10.94 3.67 7.28
N TYR A 183 -11.87 3.96 8.15
CA TYR A 183 -13.00 3.09 8.37
C TYR A 183 -13.86 3.12 7.10
N VAL A 184 -13.85 2.04 6.34
CA VAL A 184 -14.87 1.82 5.31
C VAL A 184 -16.10 1.36 6.06
N SER A 185 -17.05 2.27 6.20
CA SER A 185 -18.39 1.97 6.72
C SER A 185 -19.20 1.25 5.65
#